data_f3338f24c95187046a4a9e859ee649d4
#
_entry.id   f3338f24c95187046a4a9e859ee649d4
#
_cell.length_a   1.000
_cell.length_b   1.000
_cell.length_c   1.000
_cell.angle_alpha   90.00
_cell.angle_beta   90.00
_cell.angle_gamma   90.00
#
_symmetry.space_group_name_H-M   'P 1'
#
loop_
_entity.id
_entity.type
_entity.pdbx_description
1 polymer ?
#
loop_
_entity_poly.entity_id
_entity_poly.type
_entity_poly.pdbx_seq_one_letter_code
_entity_poly.pdbx_strand_id
1 'polypeptide(L)'
;MIDLSPYGIIGFIVGALTLLIIARIAVSWIGLSPWHPVVRWLRIIVDPILAPFRRILPSFSGIDFSPILAIVVIYFVGQILQTLVLGGGIDPAFTFVSLLEQLVVDIAIAIAIIVFVRILLAVFHADPWHPMVQMIRTVSNPLVAPFAGLHRGRVTAGIDFPAIAALVMYIVLIIAIRIVFGLLLGSI
;
A
#
# COMPACT_ATOMS: atom_id res chain seq x y z
N MET A 1 -10.34 25.96 3.04
CA MET A 1 -10.17 26.43 4.43
C MET A 1 -9.49 25.31 5.17
N ILE A 2 -8.28 25.49 5.74
CA ILE A 2 -7.57 24.43 6.47
C ILE A 2 -8.31 24.29 7.82
N ASP A 3 -8.75 23.07 8.11
CA ASP A 3 -9.36 22.75 9.40
C ASP A 3 -8.26 22.76 10.48
N LEU A 4 -8.28 23.80 11.31
CA LEU A 4 -7.34 24.00 12.42
C LEU A 4 -7.78 23.28 13.70
N SER A 5 -8.83 22.47 13.66
CA SER A 5 -9.15 21.57 14.77
C SER A 5 -8.00 20.58 15.00
N PRO A 6 -7.81 20.08 16.23
CA PRO A 6 -6.80 19.04 16.50
C PRO A 6 -6.94 17.82 15.59
N TYR A 7 -8.18 17.45 15.23
CA TYR A 7 -8.48 16.41 14.26
C TYR A 7 -7.94 16.75 12.85
N GLY A 8 -8.21 17.97 12.36
CA GLY A 8 -7.74 18.44 11.05
C GLY A 8 -6.21 18.55 10.99
N ILE A 9 -5.58 19.01 12.09
CA ILE A 9 -4.12 19.10 12.20
C ILE A 9 -3.48 17.70 12.09
N ILE A 10 -4.00 16.68 12.79
CA ILE A 10 -3.50 15.31 12.69
C ILE A 10 -3.64 14.80 11.25
N GLY A 11 -4.81 14.98 10.63
CA GLY A 11 -5.04 14.59 9.24
C GLY A 11 -4.08 15.26 8.26
N PHE A 12 -3.80 16.55 8.46
CA PHE A 12 -2.84 17.29 7.65
C PHE A 12 -1.41 16.74 7.80
N ILE A 13 -0.97 16.44 9.04
CA ILE A 13 0.36 15.87 9.31
C ILE A 13 0.50 14.50 8.66
N VAL A 14 -0.49 13.61 8.81
CA VAL A 14 -0.51 12.28 8.20
C VAL A 14 -0.43 12.39 6.68
N GLY A 15 -1.25 13.26 6.08
CA GLY A 15 -1.25 13.50 4.64
C GLY A 15 0.08 14.06 4.13
N ALA A 16 0.66 15.03 4.83
CA ALA A 16 1.95 15.62 4.48
C ALA A 16 3.10 14.59 4.55
N LEU A 17 3.15 13.78 5.61
CA LEU A 17 4.16 12.72 5.75
C LEU A 17 4.01 11.67 4.64
N THR A 18 2.79 11.26 4.33
CA THR A 18 2.49 10.33 3.24
C THR A 18 2.95 10.88 1.90
N LEU A 19 2.63 12.15 1.62
CA LEU A 19 3.05 12.81 0.37
C LEU A 19 4.58 12.88 0.25
N LEU A 20 5.29 13.20 1.34
CA LEU A 20 6.75 13.23 1.37
C LEU A 20 7.35 11.83 1.09
N ILE A 21 6.77 10.77 1.66
CA ILE A 21 7.21 9.38 1.41
C ILE A 21 6.97 9.01 -0.05
N ILE A 22 5.80 9.32 -0.61
CA ILE A 22 5.48 9.07 -2.03
C ILE A 22 6.44 9.83 -2.93
N ALA A 23 6.69 11.11 -2.65
CA ALA A 23 7.66 11.92 -3.41
C ALA A 23 9.06 11.32 -3.35
N ARG A 24 9.48 10.78 -2.19
CA ARG A 24 10.77 10.09 -2.02
C ARG A 24 10.87 8.83 -2.89
N ILE A 25 9.79 8.05 -2.97
CA ILE A 25 9.72 6.88 -3.86
C ILE A 25 9.82 7.32 -5.32
N ALA A 26 9.00 8.29 -5.73
CA ALA A 26 8.96 8.78 -7.11
C ALA A 26 10.33 9.28 -7.58
N VAL A 27 11.00 10.09 -6.74
CA VAL A 27 12.34 10.60 -7.02
C VAL A 27 13.38 9.49 -7.15
N SER A 28 13.25 8.41 -6.37
CA SER A 28 14.12 7.23 -6.47
C SER A 28 13.95 6.51 -7.80
N TRP A 29 12.73 6.51 -8.36
CA TRP A 29 12.43 5.83 -9.63
C TRP A 29 12.83 6.66 -10.86
N ILE A 30 12.70 7.99 -10.78
CA ILE A 30 13.12 8.91 -11.85
C ILE A 30 14.64 8.89 -12.03
N GLY A 31 15.40 8.39 -11.05
CA GLY A 31 16.85 8.30 -11.12
C GLY A 31 17.54 9.66 -11.02
N LEU A 32 16.94 10.63 -10.34
CA LEU A 32 17.56 11.94 -10.11
C LEU A 32 18.87 11.78 -9.33
N SER A 33 19.85 12.63 -9.70
CA SER A 33 21.14 12.64 -9.04
C SER A 33 21.00 12.75 -7.51
N PRO A 34 21.75 11.94 -6.73
CA PRO A 34 21.79 12.05 -5.27
C PRO A 34 22.14 13.43 -4.74
N TRP A 35 22.79 14.24 -5.55
CA TRP A 35 23.22 15.61 -5.24
C TRP A 35 22.15 16.67 -5.53
N HIS A 36 21.04 16.28 -6.19
CA HIS A 36 19.96 17.21 -6.48
C HIS A 36 19.36 17.72 -5.17
N PRO A 37 19.13 19.05 -5.01
CA PRO A 37 18.65 19.63 -3.74
C PRO A 37 17.38 18.97 -3.21
N VAL A 38 16.40 18.72 -4.08
CA VAL A 38 15.14 18.06 -3.73
C VAL A 38 15.37 16.65 -3.19
N VAL A 39 16.26 15.86 -3.81
CA VAL A 39 16.62 14.51 -3.36
C VAL A 39 17.22 14.55 -1.96
N ARG A 40 18.14 15.51 -1.75
CA ARG A 40 18.82 15.69 -0.46
C ARG A 40 17.83 16.07 0.64
N TRP A 41 16.92 17.01 0.38
CA TRP A 41 15.88 17.41 1.33
C TRP A 41 14.96 16.25 1.69
N LEU A 42 14.45 15.53 0.70
CA LEU A 42 13.61 14.35 0.93
C LEU A 42 14.33 13.28 1.75
N ARG A 43 15.61 13.05 1.50
CA ARG A 43 16.42 12.10 2.30
C ARG A 43 16.54 12.54 3.76
N ILE A 44 16.83 13.80 4.01
CA ILE A 44 16.99 14.32 5.38
C ILE A 44 15.70 14.13 6.19
N ILE A 45 14.53 14.35 5.57
CA ILE A 45 13.25 14.30 6.26
C ILE A 45 12.70 12.87 6.31
N VAL A 46 12.73 12.14 5.20
CA VAL A 46 12.03 10.86 5.05
C VAL A 46 12.88 9.67 5.48
N ASP A 47 14.19 9.67 5.21
CA ASP A 47 15.03 8.52 5.55
C ASP A 47 15.09 8.19 7.05
N PRO A 48 15.08 9.16 8.00
CA PRO A 48 14.93 8.86 9.42
C PRO A 48 13.61 8.18 9.77
N ILE A 49 12.51 8.60 9.10
CA ILE A 49 11.18 8.01 9.30
C ILE A 49 11.17 6.57 8.78
N LEU A 50 11.81 6.29 7.65
CA LEU A 50 11.88 4.96 7.06
C LEU A 50 12.87 4.03 7.77
N ALA A 51 13.84 4.55 8.51
CA ALA A 51 14.91 3.77 9.13
C ALA A 51 14.41 2.62 10.03
N PRO A 52 13.42 2.79 10.92
CA PRO A 52 12.89 1.69 11.72
C PRO A 52 12.19 0.63 10.86
N PHE A 53 11.48 1.06 9.81
CA PHE A 53 10.76 0.14 8.92
C PHE A 53 11.69 -0.69 8.04
N ARG A 54 12.83 -0.13 7.62
CA ARG A 54 13.89 -0.87 6.92
C ARG A 54 14.53 -1.97 7.75
N ARG A 55 14.51 -1.85 9.08
CA ARG A 55 14.99 -2.90 9.99
C ARG A 55 14.00 -4.06 10.09
N ILE A 56 12.70 -3.77 10.00
CA ILE A 56 11.61 -4.77 10.06
C ILE A 56 11.45 -5.44 8.70
N LEU A 57 11.45 -4.65 7.63
CA LEU A 57 11.26 -5.11 6.26
C LEU A 57 12.45 -4.67 5.40
N PRO A 58 13.52 -5.48 5.36
CA PRO A 58 14.68 -5.17 4.54
C PRO A 58 14.31 -5.18 3.06
N SER A 59 15.09 -4.46 2.25
CA SER A 59 14.91 -4.43 0.81
C SER A 59 15.04 -5.84 0.22
N PHE A 60 14.04 -6.26 -0.55
CA PHE A 60 14.03 -7.54 -1.21
C PHE A 60 14.23 -7.36 -2.71
N SER A 61 15.23 -8.04 -3.28
CA SER A 61 15.54 -7.94 -4.72
C SER A 61 15.81 -6.50 -5.21
N GLY A 62 16.40 -5.65 -4.36
CA GLY A 62 16.68 -4.24 -4.71
C GLY A 62 15.49 -3.28 -4.56
N ILE A 63 14.34 -3.78 -4.11
CA ILE A 63 13.13 -2.98 -3.88
C ILE A 63 12.98 -2.72 -2.39
N ASP A 64 12.82 -1.47 -2.02
CA ASP A 64 12.55 -1.03 -0.65
C ASP A 64 11.04 -1.00 -0.39
N PHE A 65 10.53 -1.96 0.38
CA PHE A 65 9.12 -2.02 0.79
C PHE A 65 8.83 -1.23 2.07
N SER A 66 9.86 -0.72 2.73
CA SER A 66 9.71 0.02 3.98
C SER A 66 8.81 1.27 3.86
N PRO A 67 8.75 1.98 2.71
CA PRO A 67 7.83 3.10 2.56
C PRO A 67 6.35 2.70 2.65
N ILE A 68 6.00 1.53 2.10
CA ILE A 68 4.62 1.03 2.16
C ILE A 68 4.25 0.74 3.61
N LEU A 69 5.11 0.02 4.34
CA LEU A 69 4.89 -0.26 5.75
C LEU A 69 4.83 1.02 6.59
N ALA A 70 5.69 2.00 6.28
CA ALA A 70 5.69 3.28 6.97
C ALA A 70 4.37 4.04 6.76
N ILE A 71 3.85 4.11 5.54
CA ILE A 71 2.57 4.75 5.23
C ILE A 71 1.44 4.08 6.02
N VAL A 72 1.37 2.75 6.01
CA VAL A 72 0.34 2.00 6.74
C VAL A 72 0.38 2.31 8.23
N VAL A 73 1.57 2.30 8.84
CA VAL A 73 1.73 2.60 10.28
C VAL A 73 1.42 4.07 10.60
N ILE A 74 1.81 5.01 9.73
CA ILE A 74 1.51 6.44 9.91
C ILE A 74 -0.01 6.67 9.87
N TYR A 75 -0.74 6.04 8.94
CA TYR A 75 -2.19 6.09 8.89
C TYR A 75 -2.82 5.49 10.15
N PHE A 76 -2.35 4.33 10.57
CA PHE A 76 -2.84 3.64 11.75
C PHE A 76 -2.67 4.50 13.03
N VAL A 77 -1.47 5.04 13.24
CA VAL A 77 -1.20 5.96 14.36
C VAL A 77 -2.05 7.23 14.26
N GLY A 78 -2.17 7.79 13.06
CA GLY A 78 -3.02 8.97 12.82
C GLY A 78 -4.48 8.72 13.18
N GLN A 79 -5.03 7.57 12.82
CA GLN A 79 -6.40 7.18 13.18
C GLN A 79 -6.58 7.06 14.70
N ILE A 80 -5.65 6.41 15.40
CA ILE A 80 -5.68 6.33 16.87
C ILE A 80 -5.71 7.75 17.48
N LEU A 81 -4.80 8.62 17.04
CA LEU A 81 -4.71 9.98 17.57
C LEU A 81 -5.99 10.79 17.30
N GLN A 82 -6.55 10.68 16.09
CA GLN A 82 -7.80 11.33 15.74
C GLN A 82 -8.98 10.85 16.60
N THR A 83 -9.06 9.55 16.86
CA THR A 83 -10.10 8.95 17.70
C THR A 83 -9.97 9.42 19.15
N LEU A 84 -8.75 9.50 19.68
CA LEU A 84 -8.49 10.01 21.05
C LEU A 84 -8.86 11.49 21.19
N VAL A 85 -8.65 12.29 20.14
CA VAL A 85 -8.95 13.74 20.16
C VAL A 85 -10.44 14.03 20.09
N LEU A 86 -11.23 13.17 19.43
CA LEU A 86 -12.67 13.35 19.32
C LEU A 86 -13.42 13.21 20.65
N GLY A 87 -12.79 12.66 21.70
CA GLY A 87 -13.32 12.64 23.07
C GLY A 87 -14.68 11.92 23.24
N GLY A 88 -15.17 11.28 22.20
CA GLY A 88 -16.36 10.42 22.28
C GLY A 88 -16.10 9.24 23.19
N GLY A 89 -17.12 8.73 23.88
CA GLY A 89 -17.02 7.51 24.66
C GLY A 89 -16.53 6.36 23.77
N ILE A 90 -15.21 6.24 23.67
CA ILE A 90 -14.57 5.29 22.79
C ILE A 90 -14.61 3.95 23.49
N ASP A 91 -15.34 3.00 22.91
CA ASP A 91 -15.09 1.61 23.26
C ASP A 91 -13.72 1.21 22.70
N PRO A 92 -12.72 0.93 23.56
CA PRO A 92 -11.39 0.57 23.10
C PRO A 92 -11.39 -0.68 22.22
N ALA A 93 -12.32 -1.62 22.48
CA ALA A 93 -12.46 -2.85 21.71
C ALA A 93 -12.97 -2.55 20.29
N PHE A 94 -14.04 -1.74 20.18
CA PHE A 94 -14.55 -1.27 18.89
C PHE A 94 -13.50 -0.54 18.08
N THR A 95 -12.77 0.38 18.70
CA THR A 95 -11.69 1.16 18.04
C THR A 95 -10.58 0.24 17.56
N PHE A 96 -10.12 -0.70 18.38
CA PHE A 96 -9.06 -1.63 17.99
C PHE A 96 -9.50 -2.51 16.81
N VAL A 97 -10.71 -3.04 16.84
CA VAL A 97 -11.26 -3.90 15.78
C VAL A 97 -11.40 -3.13 14.46
N SER A 98 -11.93 -1.89 14.52
CA SER A 98 -12.08 -1.05 13.32
C SER A 98 -10.74 -0.65 12.70
N LEU A 99 -9.74 -0.35 13.53
CA LEU A 99 -8.39 -0.05 13.04
C LEU A 99 -7.71 -1.28 12.43
N LEU A 100 -7.94 -2.47 13.01
CA LEU A 100 -7.44 -3.72 12.45
C LEU A 100 -8.09 -4.04 11.10
N GLU A 101 -9.41 -3.85 10.99
CA GLU A 101 -10.13 -3.95 9.71
C GLU A 101 -9.50 -3.05 8.66
N GLN A 102 -9.37 -1.76 8.99
CA GLN A 102 -8.82 -0.77 8.06
C GLN A 102 -7.42 -1.17 7.59
N LEU A 103 -6.54 -1.59 8.49
CA LEU A 103 -5.19 -2.05 8.16
C LEU A 103 -5.22 -3.24 7.18
N VAL A 104 -6.05 -4.24 7.45
CA VAL A 104 -6.16 -5.44 6.60
C VAL A 104 -6.71 -5.08 5.22
N VAL A 105 -7.72 -4.22 5.17
CA VAL A 105 -8.31 -3.73 3.92
C VAL A 105 -7.31 -2.91 3.11
N ASP A 106 -6.54 -2.01 3.74
CA ASP A 106 -5.53 -1.18 3.06
C ASP A 106 -4.41 -2.04 2.46
N ILE A 107 -3.96 -3.06 3.18
CA ILE A 107 -3.00 -4.05 2.64
C ILE A 107 -3.60 -4.80 1.45
N ALA A 108 -4.84 -5.26 1.55
CA ALA A 108 -5.50 -5.99 0.46
C ALA A 108 -5.70 -5.09 -0.78
N ILE A 109 -6.05 -3.82 -0.59
CA ILE A 109 -6.14 -2.83 -1.68
C ILE A 109 -4.77 -2.61 -2.33
N ALA A 110 -3.70 -2.46 -1.54
CA ALA A 110 -2.36 -2.29 -2.09
C ALA A 110 -1.93 -3.50 -2.95
N ILE A 111 -2.23 -4.72 -2.49
CA ILE A 111 -2.01 -5.95 -3.26
C ILE A 111 -2.82 -5.94 -4.56
N ALA A 112 -4.11 -5.60 -4.49
CA ALA A 112 -4.98 -5.52 -5.67
C ALA A 112 -4.47 -4.51 -6.70
N ILE A 113 -3.96 -3.35 -6.26
CA ILE A 113 -3.37 -2.33 -7.13
C ILE A 113 -2.12 -2.87 -7.84
N ILE A 114 -1.22 -3.57 -7.13
CA ILE A 114 -0.01 -4.17 -7.73
C ILE A 114 -0.39 -5.18 -8.82
N VAL A 115 -1.36 -6.04 -8.53
CA VAL A 115 -1.86 -7.03 -9.50
C VAL A 115 -2.56 -6.34 -10.69
N PHE A 116 -3.33 -5.29 -10.43
CA PHE A 116 -3.96 -4.49 -11.49
C PHE A 116 -2.93 -3.83 -12.42
N VAL A 117 -1.89 -3.20 -11.87
CA VAL A 117 -0.80 -2.63 -12.66
C VAL A 117 -0.11 -3.70 -13.52
N ARG A 118 0.10 -4.92 -12.98
CA ARG A 118 0.61 -6.04 -13.77
C ARG A 118 -0.27 -6.38 -14.97
N ILE A 119 -1.60 -6.38 -14.79
CA ILE A 119 -2.55 -6.62 -15.89
C ILE A 119 -2.46 -5.52 -16.94
N LEU A 120 -2.39 -4.25 -16.52
CA LEU A 120 -2.22 -3.13 -17.45
C LEU A 120 -0.94 -3.26 -18.28
N LEU A 121 0.18 -3.61 -17.63
CA LEU A 121 1.46 -3.81 -18.32
C LEU A 121 1.38 -4.96 -19.35
N ALA A 122 0.61 -6.01 -19.07
CA ALA A 122 0.37 -7.10 -20.00
C ALA A 122 -0.51 -6.66 -21.19
N VAL A 123 -1.60 -5.93 -20.92
CA VAL A 123 -2.53 -5.41 -21.95
C VAL A 123 -1.83 -4.42 -22.88
N PHE A 124 -1.00 -3.53 -22.35
CA PHE A 124 -0.23 -2.56 -23.15
C PHE A 124 1.02 -3.15 -23.79
N HIS A 125 1.23 -4.47 -23.71
CA HIS A 125 2.39 -5.14 -24.29
C HIS A 125 3.73 -4.50 -23.87
N ALA A 126 3.80 -4.06 -22.60
CA ALA A 126 5.02 -3.44 -22.07
C ALA A 126 6.22 -4.40 -22.20
N ASP A 127 7.38 -3.85 -22.59
CA ASP A 127 8.59 -4.63 -22.78
C ASP A 127 8.93 -5.46 -21.54
N PRO A 128 8.96 -6.80 -21.64
CA PRO A 128 9.26 -7.68 -20.51
C PRO A 128 10.64 -7.45 -19.89
N TRP A 129 11.57 -6.88 -20.64
CA TRP A 129 12.94 -6.60 -20.20
C TRP A 129 13.09 -5.25 -19.51
N HIS A 130 12.05 -4.42 -19.58
CA HIS A 130 12.07 -3.14 -18.88
C HIS A 130 12.15 -3.34 -17.35
N PRO A 131 13.07 -2.67 -16.64
CA PRO A 131 13.28 -2.87 -15.20
C PRO A 131 12.01 -2.73 -14.36
N MET A 132 11.16 -1.76 -14.69
CA MET A 132 9.86 -1.55 -14.01
C MET A 132 8.91 -2.74 -14.18
N VAL A 133 8.86 -3.34 -15.36
CA VAL A 133 8.01 -4.51 -15.64
C VAL A 133 8.49 -5.71 -14.86
N GLN A 134 9.81 -5.94 -14.84
CA GLN A 134 10.42 -7.02 -14.06
C GLN A 134 10.16 -6.84 -12.56
N MET A 135 10.28 -5.62 -12.04
CA MET A 135 9.99 -5.29 -10.66
C MET A 135 8.54 -5.64 -10.29
N ILE A 136 7.56 -5.13 -11.05
CA ILE A 136 6.13 -5.41 -10.82
C ILE A 136 5.87 -6.92 -10.88
N ARG A 137 6.45 -7.65 -11.84
CA ARG A 137 6.33 -9.10 -11.94
C ARG A 137 6.93 -9.82 -10.75
N THR A 138 8.12 -9.43 -10.31
CA THR A 138 8.80 -10.05 -9.16
C THR A 138 7.95 -9.93 -7.89
N VAL A 139 7.38 -8.75 -7.63
CA VAL A 139 6.52 -8.52 -6.46
C VAL A 139 5.17 -9.22 -6.59
N SER A 140 4.57 -9.23 -7.78
CA SER A 140 3.26 -9.81 -7.99
C SER A 140 3.27 -11.33 -8.20
N ASN A 141 4.39 -11.95 -8.59
CA ASN A 141 4.47 -13.38 -8.83
C ASN A 141 3.98 -14.24 -7.65
N PRO A 142 4.44 -14.03 -6.40
CA PRO A 142 3.93 -14.82 -5.27
C PRO A 142 2.43 -14.61 -5.03
N LEU A 143 1.90 -13.42 -5.35
CA LEU A 143 0.49 -13.07 -5.19
C LEU A 143 -0.40 -13.73 -6.23
N VAL A 144 0.13 -13.98 -7.42
CA VAL A 144 -0.57 -14.60 -8.55
C VAL A 144 -0.31 -16.11 -8.62
N ALA A 145 0.76 -16.60 -8.00
CA ALA A 145 1.17 -18.00 -8.03
C ALA A 145 0.05 -19.02 -7.70
N PRO A 146 -0.83 -18.80 -6.71
CA PRO A 146 -1.94 -19.71 -6.43
C PRO A 146 -2.88 -19.93 -7.61
N PHE A 147 -2.94 -18.96 -8.54
CA PHE A 147 -3.82 -18.98 -9.72
C PHE A 147 -3.12 -19.47 -10.99
N ALA A 148 -1.82 -19.73 -10.94
CA ALA A 148 -1.04 -20.18 -12.09
C ALA A 148 -1.55 -21.51 -12.68
N GLY A 149 -2.17 -22.35 -11.85
CA GLY A 149 -2.77 -23.64 -12.28
C GLY A 149 -4.07 -23.50 -13.08
N LEU A 150 -4.73 -22.35 -13.05
CA LEU A 150 -5.98 -22.11 -13.79
C LEU A 150 -5.78 -22.01 -15.31
N HIS A 151 -4.55 -21.83 -15.77
CA HIS A 151 -4.25 -21.72 -17.19
C HIS A 151 -3.17 -22.72 -17.61
N ARG A 152 -3.57 -23.97 -17.85
CA ARG A 152 -2.72 -25.03 -18.45
C ARG A 152 -2.66 -24.99 -19.98
N GLY A 153 -3.03 -23.91 -20.62
CA GLY A 153 -3.03 -23.79 -22.08
C GLY A 153 -2.60 -22.42 -22.56
N ARG A 154 -1.77 -22.40 -23.60
CA ARG A 154 -1.30 -21.31 -24.45
C ARG A 154 -1.53 -19.89 -23.92
N VAL A 155 -0.44 -19.21 -23.62
CA VAL A 155 -0.43 -17.75 -23.45
C VAL A 155 -1.06 -17.12 -24.69
N THR A 156 -2.34 -16.77 -24.61
CA THR A 156 -2.97 -15.91 -25.60
C THR A 156 -2.35 -14.53 -25.45
N ALA A 157 -1.78 -14.05 -26.54
CA ALA A 157 -1.01 -12.80 -26.59
C ALA A 157 -1.71 -11.68 -25.80
N GLY A 158 -1.04 -11.18 -24.76
CA GLY A 158 -1.45 -9.97 -24.07
C GLY A 158 -2.40 -10.12 -22.86
N ILE A 159 -2.93 -11.31 -22.54
CA ILE A 159 -3.87 -11.50 -21.43
C ILE A 159 -3.24 -12.38 -20.33
N ASP A 160 -3.05 -11.81 -19.14
CA ASP A 160 -2.56 -12.52 -17.94
C ASP A 160 -3.76 -13.05 -17.13
N PHE A 161 -4.34 -14.18 -17.56
CA PHE A 161 -5.50 -14.79 -16.90
C PHE A 161 -5.28 -15.08 -15.41
N PRO A 162 -4.14 -15.63 -14.97
CA PRO A 162 -3.85 -15.79 -13.54
C PRO A 162 -3.91 -14.49 -12.75
N ALA A 163 -3.42 -13.40 -13.32
CA ALA A 163 -3.48 -12.09 -12.65
C ALA A 163 -4.91 -11.55 -12.56
N ILE A 164 -5.74 -11.76 -13.60
CA ILE A 164 -7.16 -11.40 -13.58
C ILE A 164 -7.90 -12.18 -12.50
N ALA A 165 -7.69 -13.50 -12.44
CA ALA A 165 -8.31 -14.35 -11.42
C ALA A 165 -7.89 -13.93 -10.00
N ALA A 166 -6.61 -13.62 -9.81
CA ALA A 166 -6.08 -13.10 -8.55
C ALA A 166 -6.75 -11.77 -8.16
N LEU A 167 -6.88 -10.84 -9.11
CA LEU A 167 -7.53 -9.55 -8.87
C LEU A 167 -8.98 -9.71 -8.44
N VAL A 168 -9.75 -10.53 -9.16
CA VAL A 168 -11.15 -10.83 -8.81
C VAL A 168 -11.23 -11.41 -7.40
N MET A 169 -10.37 -12.37 -7.07
CA MET A 169 -10.34 -12.94 -5.72
C MET A 169 -10.00 -11.92 -4.66
N TYR A 170 -9.02 -11.03 -4.88
CA TYR A 170 -8.69 -9.98 -3.91
C TYR A 170 -9.83 -8.99 -3.71
N ILE A 171 -10.57 -8.63 -4.77
CA ILE A 171 -11.77 -7.79 -4.66
C ILE A 171 -12.85 -8.50 -3.82
N VAL A 172 -13.10 -9.78 -4.09
CA VAL A 172 -14.06 -10.59 -3.31
C VAL A 172 -13.62 -10.69 -1.85
N LEU A 173 -12.32 -10.89 -1.61
CA LEU A 173 -11.76 -10.94 -0.26
C LEU A 173 -11.95 -9.62 0.50
N ILE A 174 -11.71 -8.48 -0.14
CA ILE A 174 -11.94 -7.15 0.45
C ILE A 174 -13.40 -6.98 0.84
N ILE A 175 -14.34 -7.36 -0.03
CA ILE A 175 -15.77 -7.30 0.24
C ILE A 175 -16.13 -8.22 1.41
N ALA A 176 -15.62 -9.45 1.42
CA ALA A 176 -15.86 -10.41 2.49
C ALA A 176 -15.34 -9.91 3.85
N ILE A 177 -14.13 -9.35 3.87
CA ILE A 177 -13.54 -8.75 5.08
C ILE A 177 -14.46 -7.64 5.61
N ARG A 178 -14.89 -6.70 4.75
CA ARG A 178 -15.80 -5.62 5.16
C ARG A 178 -17.12 -6.12 5.70
N ILE A 179 -17.69 -7.17 5.11
CA ILE A 179 -18.95 -7.77 5.59
C ILE A 179 -18.73 -8.42 6.96
N VAL A 180 -17.68 -9.23 7.11
CA VAL A 180 -17.39 -9.93 8.38
C VAL A 180 -17.13 -8.94 9.51
N PHE A 181 -16.28 -7.93 9.28
CA PHE A 181 -16.01 -6.92 10.29
C PHE A 181 -17.23 -6.03 10.57
N GLY A 182 -18.03 -5.70 9.55
CA GLY A 182 -19.28 -4.96 9.72
C GLY A 182 -20.29 -5.72 10.61
N LEU A 183 -20.37 -7.04 10.47
CA LEU A 183 -21.20 -7.88 11.35
C LEU A 183 -20.63 -7.94 12.77
N LEU A 184 -19.32 -8.05 12.93
CA LEU A 184 -18.65 -8.04 14.24
C LEU A 184 -18.83 -6.70 14.96
N LEU A 185 -18.64 -5.59 14.25
CA LEU A 185 -18.79 -4.24 14.79
C LEU A 185 -20.25 -3.88 15.08
N GLY A 186 -21.21 -4.42 14.32
CA GLY A 186 -22.65 -4.26 14.58
C GLY A 186 -23.17 -5.11 15.75
N SER A 187 -22.36 -6.03 16.30
CA SER A 187 -22.67 -6.85 17.46
C SER A 187 -22.06 -6.34 18.77
N ILE A 188 -21.18 -5.35 18.70
CA ILE A 188 -20.56 -4.66 19.83
C ILE A 188 -21.30 -3.34 20.06
#